data_c98de8819332fc58329b9735bb804427
#
_entry.id   c98de8819332fc58329b9735bb804427
#
_cell.length_a   1.000
_cell.length_b   1.000
_cell.length_c   1.000
_cell.angle_alpha   90.00
_cell.angle_beta   90.00
_cell.angle_gamma   90.00
#
_symmetry.space_group_name_H-M   'P 1'
#
loop_
_entity.id
_entity.type
_entity.pdbx_description
1 polymer ?
#
loop_
_entity_poly.entity_id
_entity_poly.type
_entity_poly.pdbx_seq_one_letter_code
_entity_poly.pdbx_strand_id
1 'polypeptide(L)'
;MALTNIRVCWGQTVSGFAGFALAILVGLSPHALAQPVGARETAPAPKPEHSVSLRWIGAFKIPTGTLFEGVEFGGISGLDRAPNGRYWAISDNRESPRMYALRIDLDQRGLHAVHIEQMVTLRGADGQPLPARTADTEAIRLTADGHLLIASEGHWSVNPGWRHPPFVSSFTTSGSFVRAFGLPPAFGLIDNRTTGARSNKVLESLAVTPGGSVFAAVEGALIDDGPVSTPASGSWLRLIKFDPASGAPAAQYAYALPPIPLPRPSEAGGAMASLASNGLSDLLAVSEDSFIAVERAYVPGQGVTVRLVLTRIGALTTDVSPLPSLSGGTFTPMSRQLLLELAVSAHGQRIDNIEAIAWGPVLANGNRSLVLVSDNNFSRRQTTQFLAWEVVSP
;
A
#
# COMPACT_ATOMS: atom_id res chain seq x y z
N MET A 1 41.93 32.31 28.92
CA MET A 1 41.34 33.57 29.37
C MET A 1 39.92 33.62 28.78
N ALA A 2 38.80 33.67 29.49
CA ALA A 2 38.50 33.64 30.90
C ALA A 2 37.19 32.86 31.07
N LEU A 3 37.14 32.03 32.10
CA LEU A 3 35.94 31.39 32.65
C LEU A 3 35.07 32.41 33.36
N THR A 4 33.76 32.31 33.23
CA THR A 4 32.85 32.92 34.23
C THR A 4 31.71 31.94 34.54
N ASN A 5 31.79 31.41 35.74
CA ASN A 5 30.75 30.70 36.47
C ASN A 5 29.67 31.66 36.97
N ILE A 6 28.39 31.26 36.94
CA ILE A 6 27.38 31.82 37.82
C ILE A 6 26.63 30.70 38.52
N ARG A 7 26.56 30.83 39.83
CA ARG A 7 26.05 29.88 40.84
C ARG A 7 24.53 29.99 41.01
N VAL A 8 24.00 28.86 41.41
CA VAL A 8 22.70 28.58 42.02
C VAL A 8 22.44 29.39 43.28
N CYS A 9 21.17 29.83 43.48
CA CYS A 9 20.62 30.13 44.79
C CYS A 9 19.29 29.42 45.03
N TRP A 10 19.28 28.64 46.10
CA TRP A 10 18.11 28.02 46.72
C TRP A 10 17.39 29.04 47.62
N GLY A 11 16.06 28.98 47.65
CA GLY A 11 15.25 29.68 48.63
C GLY A 11 14.05 28.84 49.03
N GLN A 12 14.14 28.18 50.17
CA GLN A 12 13.00 27.60 50.90
C GLN A 12 12.30 28.68 51.71
N THR A 13 10.98 28.65 51.79
CA THR A 13 10.22 29.12 52.98
C THR A 13 8.96 28.27 53.19
N VAL A 14 8.80 27.88 54.44
CA VAL A 14 7.76 27.06 55.05
C VAL A 14 6.74 27.97 55.76
N SER A 15 5.56 27.41 55.98
CA SER A 15 4.48 27.77 56.94
C SER A 15 3.22 28.37 56.32
N GLY A 16 2.00 28.00 56.69
CA GLY A 16 1.50 27.38 57.90
C GLY A 16 -0.02 27.16 57.80
N PHE A 17 -0.52 26.43 58.74
CA PHE A 17 -1.86 25.92 59.02
C PHE A 17 -3.01 26.91 58.95
N ALA A 18 -4.23 26.45 58.55
CA ALA A 18 -5.51 26.68 59.25
C ALA A 18 -6.56 25.69 58.77
N GLY A 19 -7.04 24.85 59.67
CA GLY A 19 -8.15 23.96 59.47
C GLY A 19 -9.50 24.64 59.60
N PHE A 20 -10.49 24.16 58.87
CA PHE A 20 -11.93 24.34 59.17
C PHE A 20 -12.64 23.02 59.08
N ALA A 21 -13.15 22.57 60.20
CA ALA A 21 -14.07 21.45 60.30
C ALA A 21 -15.50 21.93 59.98
N LEU A 22 -16.14 21.30 59.01
CA LEU A 22 -17.58 21.49 58.78
C LEU A 22 -18.29 20.15 58.98
N ALA A 23 -19.10 20.07 60.02
CA ALA A 23 -19.96 18.92 60.29
C ALA A 23 -21.14 18.91 59.33
N ILE A 24 -21.35 17.80 58.64
CA ILE A 24 -22.57 17.55 57.85
C ILE A 24 -23.38 16.43 58.50
N LEU A 25 -24.61 16.79 58.85
CA LEU A 25 -25.62 15.87 59.37
C LEU A 25 -25.97 14.75 58.35
N VAL A 26 -25.94 13.54 58.83
CA VAL A 26 -26.42 12.37 58.13
C VAL A 26 -27.93 12.24 58.27
N GLY A 27 -28.65 12.49 57.19
CA GLY A 27 -30.06 12.13 57.06
C GLY A 27 -30.21 10.71 56.53
N LEU A 28 -30.69 9.81 57.36
CA LEU A 28 -31.07 8.43 56.97
C LEU A 28 -32.38 8.44 56.20
N SER A 29 -32.40 8.04 54.96
CA SER A 29 -33.60 7.68 54.20
C SER A 29 -33.63 6.18 53.92
N PRO A 30 -34.81 5.55 53.91
CA PRO A 30 -34.92 4.07 53.93
C PRO A 30 -34.54 3.44 52.56
N HIS A 31 -33.85 2.32 52.67
CA HIS A 31 -33.47 1.47 51.55
C HIS A 31 -34.70 0.91 50.82
N ALA A 32 -34.87 1.31 49.55
CA ALA A 32 -35.65 0.55 48.60
C ALA A 32 -34.78 -0.60 48.05
N LEU A 33 -35.19 -1.82 48.28
CA LEU A 33 -34.56 -3.03 47.73
C LEU A 33 -34.69 -2.99 46.19
N ALA A 34 -33.60 -2.75 45.50
CA ALA A 34 -33.52 -2.91 44.06
C ALA A 34 -33.56 -4.41 43.70
N GLN A 35 -34.56 -4.81 42.93
CA GLN A 35 -34.60 -6.14 42.32
C GLN A 35 -33.43 -6.32 41.32
N PRO A 36 -32.84 -7.52 41.18
CA PRO A 36 -31.79 -7.77 40.20
C PRO A 36 -32.36 -7.60 38.80
N VAL A 37 -31.81 -6.67 38.06
CA VAL A 37 -32.06 -6.53 36.61
C VAL A 37 -31.56 -7.79 35.94
N GLY A 38 -32.47 -8.55 35.34
CA GLY A 38 -32.19 -9.77 34.61
C GLY A 38 -31.10 -9.53 33.56
N ALA A 39 -30.12 -10.42 33.53
CA ALA A 39 -29.06 -10.42 32.52
C ALA A 39 -29.76 -10.41 31.15
N ARG A 40 -29.58 -9.31 30.42
CA ARG A 40 -29.92 -9.25 29.00
C ARG A 40 -29.00 -10.26 28.30
N GLU A 41 -29.58 -11.33 27.84
CA GLU A 41 -28.92 -12.27 26.94
C GLU A 41 -28.45 -11.49 25.74
N THR A 42 -27.13 -11.27 25.65
CA THR A 42 -26.53 -10.63 24.48
C THR A 42 -26.74 -11.56 23.31
N ALA A 43 -27.52 -11.12 22.33
CA ALA A 43 -27.66 -11.84 21.07
C ALA A 43 -26.26 -12.21 20.56
N PRO A 44 -26.05 -13.45 20.07
CA PRO A 44 -24.77 -13.87 19.52
C PRO A 44 -24.37 -12.89 18.42
N ALA A 45 -23.10 -12.45 18.45
CA ALA A 45 -22.55 -11.59 17.40
C ALA A 45 -22.86 -12.24 16.04
N PRO A 46 -23.31 -11.46 15.04
CA PRO A 46 -23.57 -12.00 13.72
C PRO A 46 -22.35 -12.75 13.24
N LYS A 47 -22.51 -13.99 12.80
CA LYS A 47 -21.42 -14.76 12.17
C LYS A 47 -20.90 -13.91 11.02
N PRO A 48 -19.57 -13.76 10.85
CA PRO A 48 -19.02 -13.01 9.73
C PRO A 48 -19.53 -13.64 8.45
N GLU A 49 -20.30 -12.88 7.68
CA GLU A 49 -20.75 -13.28 6.35
C GLU A 49 -19.50 -13.54 5.52
N HIS A 50 -19.31 -14.80 5.11
CA HIS A 50 -18.32 -15.26 4.13
C HIS A 50 -16.87 -14.82 4.41
N SER A 51 -16.20 -15.49 5.33
CA SER A 51 -14.76 -15.30 5.53
C SER A 51 -13.97 -15.97 4.40
N VAL A 52 -13.55 -15.19 3.41
CA VAL A 52 -12.53 -15.61 2.45
C VAL A 52 -11.27 -15.98 3.21
N SER A 53 -10.72 -17.17 2.97
CA SER A 53 -9.43 -17.60 3.53
C SER A 53 -8.42 -17.86 2.42
N LEU A 54 -7.13 -17.75 2.76
CA LEU A 54 -6.04 -17.95 1.81
C LEU A 54 -5.25 -19.21 2.20
N ARG A 55 -5.19 -20.19 1.31
CA ARG A 55 -4.43 -21.42 1.49
C ARG A 55 -3.12 -21.34 0.70
N TRP A 56 -2.00 -21.51 1.37
CA TRP A 56 -0.68 -21.52 0.74
C TRP A 56 -0.55 -22.61 -0.34
N ILE A 57 0.00 -22.22 -1.50
CA ILE A 57 0.31 -23.14 -2.60
C ILE A 57 1.81 -23.34 -2.72
N GLY A 58 2.60 -22.27 -2.83
CA GLY A 58 4.05 -22.41 -3.03
C GLY A 58 4.77 -21.10 -3.33
N ALA A 59 6.07 -21.21 -3.54
CA ALA A 59 6.95 -20.11 -3.89
C ALA A 59 7.91 -20.50 -4.99
N PHE A 60 8.32 -19.51 -5.79
CA PHE A 60 9.40 -19.60 -6.76
C PHE A 60 10.29 -18.37 -6.65
N LYS A 61 11.60 -18.51 -6.90
CA LYS A 61 12.56 -17.40 -6.80
C LYS A 61 13.41 -17.30 -8.05
N ILE A 62 13.54 -16.08 -8.55
CA ILE A 62 14.53 -15.73 -9.56
C ILE A 62 15.64 -14.95 -8.85
N PRO A 63 16.89 -15.48 -8.84
CA PRO A 63 18.01 -14.80 -8.20
C PRO A 63 18.30 -13.45 -8.83
N THR A 64 18.65 -12.45 -8.02
CA THR A 64 19.15 -11.16 -8.50
C THR A 64 20.45 -11.37 -9.28
N GLY A 65 20.58 -10.67 -10.39
CA GLY A 65 21.66 -10.87 -11.38
C GLY A 65 21.28 -11.85 -12.50
N THR A 66 20.06 -12.42 -12.49
CA THR A 66 19.56 -13.21 -13.63
C THR A 66 19.39 -12.30 -14.84
N LEU A 67 19.99 -12.67 -15.97
CA LEU A 67 19.91 -11.92 -17.21
C LEU A 67 18.85 -12.50 -18.15
N PHE A 68 18.09 -11.63 -18.80
CA PHE A 68 17.24 -11.93 -19.93
C PHE A 68 17.62 -11.01 -21.10
N GLU A 69 17.99 -11.60 -22.25
CA GLU A 69 18.50 -10.84 -23.42
C GLU A 69 19.67 -9.89 -23.07
N GLY A 70 20.52 -10.28 -22.11
CA GLY A 70 21.66 -9.49 -21.66
C GLY A 70 21.34 -8.38 -20.68
N VAL A 71 20.07 -8.20 -20.28
CA VAL A 71 19.60 -7.21 -19.31
C VAL A 71 19.20 -7.90 -18.01
N GLU A 72 19.55 -7.33 -16.86
CA GLU A 72 19.16 -7.87 -15.56
C GLU A 72 17.65 -7.81 -15.38
N PHE A 73 17.05 -8.96 -15.03
CA PHE A 73 15.66 -9.08 -14.65
C PHE A 73 15.50 -8.74 -13.16
N GLY A 74 14.60 -7.80 -12.85
CA GLY A 74 14.34 -7.36 -11.49
C GLY A 74 13.54 -6.07 -11.44
N GLY A 75 13.42 -5.52 -10.23
CA GLY A 75 12.64 -4.31 -10.02
C GLY A 75 11.15 -4.52 -10.32
N ILE A 76 10.58 -5.67 -9.96
CA ILE A 76 9.18 -5.98 -10.31
C ILE A 76 8.25 -5.39 -9.26
N SER A 77 7.61 -4.28 -9.60
CA SER A 77 6.72 -3.51 -8.74
C SER A 77 5.23 -3.67 -9.10
N GLY A 78 4.91 -4.18 -10.29
CA GLY A 78 3.53 -4.46 -10.67
C GLY A 78 3.40 -5.73 -11.49
N LEU A 79 2.24 -6.42 -11.38
CA LEU A 79 1.93 -7.65 -12.09
C LEU A 79 0.45 -7.71 -12.44
N ASP A 80 0.12 -8.14 -13.67
CA ASP A 80 -1.26 -8.48 -14.04
C ASP A 80 -1.34 -9.65 -14.99
N ARG A 81 -2.46 -10.38 -14.96
CA ARG A 81 -2.68 -11.58 -15.76
C ARG A 81 -3.66 -11.33 -16.90
N ALA A 82 -3.19 -11.53 -18.12
CA ALA A 82 -4.03 -11.48 -19.30
C ALA A 82 -4.94 -12.72 -19.43
N PRO A 83 -6.08 -12.61 -20.16
CA PRO A 83 -7.01 -13.75 -20.38
C PRO A 83 -6.36 -14.98 -21.03
N ASN A 84 -5.33 -14.78 -21.84
CA ASN A 84 -4.56 -15.88 -22.46
C ASN A 84 -3.60 -16.61 -21.51
N GLY A 85 -3.57 -16.19 -20.21
CA GLY A 85 -2.71 -16.77 -19.17
C GLY A 85 -1.31 -16.17 -19.06
N ARG A 86 -0.90 -15.29 -19.98
CA ARG A 86 0.35 -14.53 -19.88
C ARG A 86 0.23 -13.49 -18.78
N TYR A 87 1.34 -13.19 -18.11
CA TYR A 87 1.43 -12.10 -17.15
C TYR A 87 2.23 -10.95 -17.73
N TRP A 88 1.80 -9.74 -17.43
CA TRP A 88 2.57 -8.52 -17.67
C TRP A 88 3.13 -8.04 -16.34
N ALA A 89 4.44 -7.82 -16.30
CA ALA A 89 5.15 -7.33 -15.13
C ALA A 89 5.86 -6.04 -15.49
N ILE A 90 5.74 -5.00 -14.63
CA ILE A 90 6.45 -3.74 -14.81
C ILE A 90 7.70 -3.72 -13.93
N SER A 91 8.77 -3.11 -14.43
CA SER A 91 10.01 -2.91 -13.68
C SER A 91 10.16 -1.43 -13.30
N ASP A 92 10.53 -1.15 -12.05
CA ASP A 92 10.86 0.18 -11.51
C ASP A 92 12.20 0.75 -12.01
N ASN A 93 12.85 0.06 -12.94
CA ASN A 93 14.16 0.47 -13.44
C ASN A 93 14.11 1.83 -14.14
N ARG A 94 14.54 2.87 -13.44
CA ARG A 94 14.53 4.27 -13.90
C ARG A 94 15.51 4.53 -15.07
N GLU A 95 16.55 3.73 -15.21
CA GLU A 95 17.54 3.91 -16.29
C GLU A 95 17.04 3.37 -17.64
N SER A 96 16.14 2.42 -17.63
CA SER A 96 15.57 1.81 -18.82
C SER A 96 14.16 1.32 -18.54
N PRO A 97 13.14 2.22 -18.58
CA PRO A 97 11.75 1.87 -18.30
C PRO A 97 11.26 0.76 -19.24
N ARG A 98 10.82 -0.36 -18.65
CA ARG A 98 10.47 -1.57 -19.38
C ARG A 98 9.47 -2.44 -18.64
N MET A 99 8.81 -3.28 -19.38
CA MET A 99 7.94 -4.33 -18.87
C MET A 99 8.35 -5.70 -19.41
N TYR A 100 7.86 -6.74 -18.77
CA TYR A 100 8.10 -8.12 -19.16
C TYR A 100 6.79 -8.86 -19.40
N ALA A 101 6.80 -9.79 -20.37
CA ALA A 101 5.80 -10.81 -20.48
C ALA A 101 6.32 -12.09 -19.81
N LEU A 102 5.54 -12.63 -18.88
CA LEU A 102 5.90 -13.81 -18.11
C LEU A 102 4.87 -14.93 -18.32
N ARG A 103 5.33 -16.18 -18.18
CA ARG A 103 4.48 -17.34 -17.98
C ARG A 103 4.78 -17.93 -16.60
N ILE A 104 3.74 -18.15 -15.81
CA ILE A 104 3.84 -18.70 -14.47
C ILE A 104 3.14 -20.05 -14.45
N ASP A 105 3.89 -21.11 -14.18
CA ASP A 105 3.40 -22.47 -14.07
C ASP A 105 2.94 -22.73 -12.64
N LEU A 106 1.63 -22.60 -12.41
CA LEU A 106 0.98 -22.68 -11.11
C LEU A 106 -0.24 -23.60 -11.18
N ASP A 107 -0.33 -24.53 -10.27
CA ASP A 107 -1.50 -25.39 -10.04
C ASP A 107 -1.76 -25.58 -8.54
N GLN A 108 -2.67 -26.48 -8.17
CA GLN A 108 -2.99 -26.79 -6.76
C GLN A 108 -1.84 -27.43 -5.98
N ARG A 109 -0.84 -27.99 -6.67
CA ARG A 109 0.29 -28.71 -6.06
C ARG A 109 1.46 -27.80 -5.79
N GLY A 110 1.57 -26.66 -6.52
CA GLY A 110 2.68 -25.77 -6.33
C GLY A 110 2.79 -24.66 -7.37
N LEU A 111 3.71 -23.75 -7.11
CA LEU A 111 4.25 -22.80 -8.07
C LEU A 111 5.56 -23.40 -8.59
N HIS A 112 5.55 -23.90 -9.81
CA HIS A 112 6.59 -24.79 -10.33
C HIS A 112 7.69 -24.05 -11.08
N ALA A 113 7.31 -23.01 -11.86
CA ALA A 113 8.25 -22.22 -12.64
C ALA A 113 7.72 -20.82 -12.97
N VAL A 114 8.65 -19.91 -13.22
CA VAL A 114 8.39 -18.61 -13.83
C VAL A 114 9.32 -18.46 -15.02
N HIS A 115 8.76 -18.21 -16.20
CA HIS A 115 9.50 -18.04 -17.43
C HIS A 115 9.37 -16.60 -17.89
N ILE A 116 10.50 -15.95 -18.17
CA ILE A 116 10.54 -14.64 -18.81
C ILE A 116 10.45 -14.91 -20.32
N GLU A 117 9.36 -14.45 -20.94
CA GLU A 117 9.12 -14.75 -22.37
C GLU A 117 9.52 -13.59 -23.28
N GLN A 118 9.43 -12.36 -22.77
CA GLN A 118 9.70 -11.16 -23.56
C GLN A 118 10.06 -9.98 -22.64
N MET A 119 10.95 -9.13 -23.10
CA MET A 119 11.18 -7.80 -22.54
C MET A 119 10.68 -6.74 -23.54
N VAL A 120 9.99 -5.72 -23.04
CA VAL A 120 9.40 -4.66 -23.87
C VAL A 120 9.78 -3.30 -23.30
N THR A 121 10.49 -2.49 -24.09
CA THR A 121 10.85 -1.12 -23.74
C THR A 121 9.64 -0.20 -23.86
N LEU A 122 9.40 0.64 -22.84
CA LEU A 122 8.36 1.66 -22.89
C LEU A 122 8.81 2.84 -23.77
N ARG A 123 7.88 3.34 -24.60
CA ARG A 123 8.11 4.40 -25.56
C ARG A 123 7.16 5.56 -25.35
N GLY A 124 7.69 6.77 -25.50
CA GLY A 124 6.90 8.00 -25.43
C GLY A 124 5.98 8.21 -26.63
N ALA A 125 5.25 9.32 -26.62
CA ALA A 125 4.35 9.72 -27.71
C ALA A 125 5.08 9.98 -29.04
N ASP A 126 6.37 10.25 -28.98
CA ASP A 126 7.28 10.40 -30.13
C ASP A 126 7.76 9.06 -30.71
N GLY A 127 7.37 7.93 -30.10
CA GLY A 127 7.78 6.58 -30.45
C GLY A 127 9.22 6.22 -30.01
N GLN A 128 9.95 7.14 -29.37
CA GLN A 128 11.27 6.86 -28.84
C GLN A 128 11.18 6.18 -27.48
N PRO A 129 12.18 5.38 -27.07
CA PRO A 129 12.28 4.88 -25.70
C PRO A 129 12.12 6.01 -24.70
N LEU A 130 11.39 5.78 -23.60
CA LEU A 130 11.34 6.76 -22.51
C LEU A 130 12.77 7.04 -22.04
N PRO A 131 13.16 8.32 -21.93
CA PRO A 131 14.51 8.66 -21.48
C PRO A 131 14.78 8.13 -20.06
N ALA A 132 16.02 7.84 -19.76
CA ALA A 132 16.45 7.45 -18.42
C ALA A 132 15.99 8.49 -17.38
N ARG A 133 15.48 8.01 -16.24
CA ARG A 133 15.05 8.82 -15.09
C ARG A 133 13.87 9.76 -15.39
N THR A 134 13.01 9.40 -16.34
CA THR A 134 11.77 10.14 -16.61
C THR A 134 10.52 9.37 -16.14
N ALA A 135 10.68 8.16 -15.68
CA ALA A 135 9.63 7.33 -15.10
C ALA A 135 10.21 6.48 -13.96
N ASP A 136 9.37 6.22 -12.99
CA ASP A 136 9.56 5.32 -11.87
C ASP A 136 8.29 4.48 -11.78
N THR A 137 8.27 3.41 -12.58
CA THR A 137 7.03 2.67 -12.89
C THR A 137 6.75 1.61 -11.84
N GLU A 138 5.58 1.73 -11.15
CA GLU A 138 5.27 0.95 -9.96
C GLU A 138 4.09 -0.01 -10.14
N ALA A 139 3.14 0.29 -11.01
CA ALA A 139 1.99 -0.57 -11.20
C ALA A 139 1.65 -0.79 -12.68
N ILE A 140 1.06 -1.96 -13.00
CA ILE A 140 0.59 -2.32 -14.34
C ILE A 140 -0.74 -3.06 -14.25
N ARG A 141 -1.71 -2.69 -15.10
CA ARG A 141 -2.98 -3.41 -15.26
C ARG A 141 -3.40 -3.46 -16.72
N LEU A 142 -3.92 -4.62 -17.14
CA LEU A 142 -4.48 -4.81 -18.47
C LEU A 142 -5.94 -4.30 -18.49
N THR A 143 -6.27 -3.53 -19.49
CA THR A 143 -7.65 -3.07 -19.75
C THR A 143 -8.38 -4.00 -20.72
N ALA A 144 -9.70 -3.92 -20.75
CA ALA A 144 -10.53 -4.77 -21.61
C ALA A 144 -10.27 -4.58 -23.11
N ASP A 145 -9.79 -3.40 -23.51
CA ASP A 145 -9.41 -3.07 -24.90
C ASP A 145 -7.99 -3.55 -25.27
N GLY A 146 -7.31 -4.25 -24.34
CA GLY A 146 -6.00 -4.87 -24.56
C GLY A 146 -4.81 -3.92 -24.39
N HIS A 147 -5.02 -2.72 -23.84
CA HIS A 147 -3.94 -1.83 -23.45
C HIS A 147 -3.46 -2.12 -22.02
N LEU A 148 -2.27 -1.63 -21.70
CA LEU A 148 -1.67 -1.73 -20.37
C LEU A 148 -1.67 -0.34 -19.73
N LEU A 149 -2.38 -0.19 -18.62
CA LEU A 149 -2.25 0.98 -17.76
C LEU A 149 -1.01 0.82 -16.90
N ILE A 150 -0.18 1.85 -16.86
CA ILE A 150 1.04 1.90 -16.06
C ILE A 150 0.97 3.17 -15.20
N ALA A 151 1.23 3.01 -13.91
CA ALA A 151 1.45 4.11 -12.98
C ALA A 151 2.95 4.31 -12.77
N SER A 152 3.33 5.59 -12.60
CA SER A 152 4.67 6.00 -12.21
C SER A 152 4.55 6.98 -11.05
N GLU A 153 5.35 6.77 -10.01
CA GLU A 153 5.18 7.53 -8.77
C GLU A 153 5.77 8.95 -8.81
N GLY A 154 6.60 9.28 -9.73
CA GLY A 154 7.23 10.58 -9.81
C GLY A 154 8.35 10.79 -8.79
N HIS A 155 9.32 11.58 -9.17
CA HIS A 155 10.51 11.86 -8.37
C HIS A 155 10.82 13.35 -8.27
N TRP A 156 11.01 13.84 -7.05
CA TRP A 156 11.53 15.18 -6.81
C TRP A 156 13.02 15.12 -6.45
N SER A 157 13.83 15.97 -7.08
CA SER A 157 15.26 16.07 -6.82
C SER A 157 15.69 17.53 -6.78
N VAL A 158 16.76 17.84 -6.04
CA VAL A 158 17.43 19.14 -6.11
C VAL A 158 18.03 19.40 -7.50
N ASN A 159 18.40 18.34 -8.24
CA ASN A 159 18.76 18.42 -9.64
C ASN A 159 17.50 18.39 -10.52
N PRO A 160 17.14 19.48 -11.20
CA PRO A 160 15.93 19.52 -12.04
C PRO A 160 15.88 18.46 -13.14
N GLY A 161 17.03 18.05 -13.68
CA GLY A 161 17.11 17.01 -14.71
C GLY A 161 16.78 15.59 -14.22
N TRP A 162 16.58 15.41 -12.92
CA TRP A 162 16.17 14.14 -12.32
C TRP A 162 14.74 14.19 -11.80
N ARG A 163 14.01 15.28 -12.04
CA ARG A 163 12.62 15.42 -11.63
C ARG A 163 11.71 14.89 -12.72
N HIS A 164 10.74 14.11 -12.35
CA HIS A 164 9.64 13.73 -13.22
C HIS A 164 8.33 13.70 -12.43
N PRO A 165 7.22 14.13 -13.04
CA PRO A 165 5.92 14.07 -12.39
C PRO A 165 5.42 12.63 -12.31
N PRO A 166 4.53 12.33 -11.35
CA PRO A 166 3.77 11.08 -11.36
C PRO A 166 2.83 11.06 -12.57
N PHE A 167 2.52 9.88 -13.07
CA PHE A 167 1.55 9.70 -14.14
C PHE A 167 0.79 8.38 -14.04
N VAL A 168 -0.40 8.33 -14.62
CA VAL A 168 -1.06 7.12 -15.08
C VAL A 168 -1.20 7.24 -16.59
N SER A 169 -0.69 6.26 -17.33
CA SER A 169 -0.73 6.28 -18.79
C SER A 169 -1.03 4.90 -19.36
N SER A 170 -1.68 4.90 -20.52
CA SER A 170 -1.99 3.69 -21.27
C SER A 170 -0.93 3.45 -22.34
N PHE A 171 -0.50 2.19 -22.47
CA PHE A 171 0.47 1.72 -23.44
C PHE A 171 -0.08 0.50 -24.19
N THR A 172 0.38 0.27 -25.41
CA THR A 172 0.16 -0.99 -26.09
C THR A 172 1.00 -2.11 -25.45
N THR A 173 0.67 -3.36 -25.73
CA THR A 173 1.50 -4.51 -25.32
C THR A 173 2.89 -4.54 -26.00
N SER A 174 3.11 -3.72 -27.03
CA SER A 174 4.43 -3.48 -27.63
C SER A 174 5.19 -2.31 -27.01
N GLY A 175 4.65 -1.69 -25.94
CA GLY A 175 5.30 -0.63 -25.18
C GLY A 175 5.08 0.79 -25.73
N SER A 176 4.26 0.99 -26.76
CA SER A 176 4.01 2.32 -27.31
C SER A 176 2.97 3.07 -26.47
N PHE A 177 3.24 4.34 -26.16
CA PHE A 177 2.32 5.24 -25.50
C PHE A 177 1.01 5.38 -26.31
N VAL A 178 -0.12 5.36 -25.61
CA VAL A 178 -1.46 5.57 -26.19
C VAL A 178 -2.06 6.87 -25.71
N ARG A 179 -2.21 7.05 -24.39
CA ARG A 179 -2.74 8.28 -23.80
C ARG A 179 -2.37 8.39 -22.32
N ALA A 180 -2.43 9.60 -21.77
CA ALA A 180 -2.32 9.87 -20.35
C ALA A 180 -3.70 10.02 -19.70
N PHE A 181 -3.75 9.73 -18.39
CA PHE A 181 -4.87 10.03 -17.51
C PHE A 181 -4.58 11.32 -16.74
N GLY A 182 -5.59 12.13 -16.49
CA GLY A 182 -5.44 13.36 -15.71
C GLY A 182 -5.28 13.06 -14.22
N LEU A 183 -4.29 13.67 -13.59
CA LEU A 183 -4.17 13.61 -12.13
C LEU A 183 -4.69 14.89 -11.49
N PRO A 184 -5.37 14.81 -10.31
CA PRO A 184 -5.72 16.00 -9.55
C PRO A 184 -4.44 16.77 -9.16
N PRO A 185 -4.47 18.12 -9.13
CA PRO A 185 -3.27 18.93 -8.81
C PRO A 185 -2.58 18.56 -7.49
N ALA A 186 -3.34 18.10 -6.50
CA ALA A 186 -2.81 17.66 -5.20
C ALA A 186 -1.85 16.46 -5.29
N PHE A 187 -1.86 15.71 -6.40
CA PHE A 187 -0.94 14.58 -6.63
C PHE A 187 0.36 15.02 -7.33
N GLY A 188 0.49 16.29 -7.67
CA GLY A 188 1.71 16.84 -8.23
C GLY A 188 2.83 17.00 -7.19
N LEU A 189 4.08 16.94 -7.66
CA LEU A 189 5.25 17.27 -6.86
C LEU A 189 5.48 18.78 -6.91
N ILE A 190 5.35 19.44 -5.78
CA ILE A 190 5.50 20.90 -5.66
C ILE A 190 6.92 21.26 -5.21
N ASP A 191 7.52 22.24 -5.84
CA ASP A 191 8.92 22.62 -5.60
C ASP A 191 9.25 22.99 -4.16
N ASN A 192 8.35 23.69 -3.47
CA ASN A 192 8.53 24.08 -2.06
C ASN A 192 8.34 22.92 -1.08
N ARG A 193 7.79 21.78 -1.52
CA ARG A 193 7.56 20.56 -0.73
C ARG A 193 6.73 20.78 0.55
N THR A 194 5.86 21.78 0.56
CA THR A 194 4.97 22.08 1.70
C THR A 194 3.55 21.60 1.47
N THR A 195 3.19 21.29 0.23
CA THR A 195 1.90 20.76 -0.20
C THR A 195 2.09 19.71 -1.26
N GLY A 196 1.03 19.01 -1.64
CA GLY A 196 1.03 18.04 -2.73
C GLY A 196 1.60 16.68 -2.36
N ALA A 197 2.12 15.98 -3.33
CA ALA A 197 2.63 14.62 -3.17
C ALA A 197 4.02 14.59 -2.52
N ARG A 198 4.32 13.47 -1.86
CA ARG A 198 5.66 13.19 -1.33
C ARG A 198 6.45 12.44 -2.39
N SER A 199 7.66 12.89 -2.68
CA SER A 199 8.57 12.17 -3.58
C SER A 199 8.76 10.72 -3.12
N ASN A 200 8.72 9.79 -4.06
CA ASN A 200 8.84 8.34 -3.80
C ASN A 200 7.77 7.82 -2.83
N LYS A 201 6.53 8.32 -2.95
CA LYS A 201 5.35 7.86 -2.19
C LYS A 201 4.04 8.24 -2.87
N VAL A 202 4.06 8.34 -4.21
CA VAL A 202 2.88 8.79 -4.95
C VAL A 202 2.10 7.58 -5.46
N LEU A 203 2.15 7.28 -6.73
CA LEU A 203 1.31 6.28 -7.36
C LEU A 203 2.01 4.91 -7.39
N GLU A 204 1.70 4.10 -6.40
CA GLU A 204 2.22 2.73 -6.27
C GLU A 204 1.23 1.68 -6.78
N SER A 205 -0.05 2.02 -6.86
CA SER A 205 -1.09 1.02 -7.05
C SER A 205 -2.00 1.36 -8.22
N LEU A 206 -2.41 0.33 -8.96
CA LEU A 206 -3.47 0.40 -9.95
C LEU A 206 -4.47 -0.74 -9.75
N ALA A 207 -5.74 -0.48 -10.07
CA ALA A 207 -6.73 -1.53 -10.21
C ALA A 207 -7.66 -1.23 -11.41
N VAL A 208 -7.98 -2.27 -12.15
CA VAL A 208 -9.04 -2.26 -13.17
C VAL A 208 -10.10 -3.25 -12.74
N THR A 209 -11.34 -2.78 -12.55
CA THR A 209 -12.44 -3.62 -12.11
C THR A 209 -12.97 -4.47 -13.27
N PRO A 210 -13.76 -5.53 -13.02
CA PRO A 210 -14.37 -6.33 -14.08
C PRO A 210 -15.22 -5.51 -15.06
N GLY A 211 -15.86 -4.42 -14.59
CA GLY A 211 -16.63 -3.49 -15.42
C GLY A 211 -15.78 -2.41 -16.10
N GLY A 212 -14.46 -2.41 -15.91
CA GLY A 212 -13.53 -1.50 -16.57
C GLY A 212 -13.28 -0.18 -15.83
N SER A 213 -13.82 0.04 -14.61
CA SER A 213 -13.45 1.21 -13.80
C SER A 213 -11.98 1.16 -13.43
N VAL A 214 -11.30 2.30 -13.51
CA VAL A 214 -9.87 2.44 -13.24
C VAL A 214 -9.65 3.15 -11.91
N PHE A 215 -8.75 2.60 -11.10
CA PHE A 215 -8.34 3.19 -9.82
C PHE A 215 -6.82 3.25 -9.72
N ALA A 216 -6.33 4.31 -9.07
CA ALA A 216 -4.93 4.43 -8.66
C ALA A 216 -4.84 4.89 -7.20
N ALA A 217 -3.87 4.43 -6.45
CA ALA A 217 -3.68 4.86 -5.07
C ALA A 217 -2.24 5.31 -4.81
N VAL A 218 -2.11 6.22 -3.83
CA VAL A 218 -0.80 6.66 -3.35
C VAL A 218 -0.22 5.65 -2.35
N GLU A 219 1.09 5.49 -2.32
CA GLU A 219 1.79 4.68 -1.30
C GLU A 219 1.71 5.33 0.07
N GLY A 220 1.91 6.63 0.15
CA GLY A 220 1.91 7.40 1.38
C GLY A 220 0.98 8.60 1.35
N ALA A 221 0.66 9.15 2.53
CA ALA A 221 -0.18 10.34 2.64
C ALA A 221 0.35 11.51 1.81
N LEU A 222 -0.51 12.25 1.13
CA LEU A 222 -0.16 13.56 0.59
C LEU A 222 0.27 14.48 1.75
N ILE A 223 1.08 15.51 1.47
CA ILE A 223 1.56 16.43 2.49
C ILE A 223 0.37 17.11 3.17
N ASP A 224 -0.63 17.51 2.39
CA ASP A 224 -1.85 18.16 2.86
C ASP A 224 -2.74 17.24 3.71
N ASP A 225 -2.66 15.91 3.52
CA ASP A 225 -3.45 14.92 4.26
C ASP A 225 -2.85 14.53 5.62
N GLY A 226 -1.69 15.10 5.97
CA GLY A 226 -1.05 14.90 7.27
C GLY A 226 0.24 14.07 7.21
N PRO A 227 0.72 13.59 8.36
CA PRO A 227 1.97 12.84 8.43
C PRO A 227 1.86 11.44 7.81
N VAL A 228 3.00 10.90 7.38
CA VAL A 228 3.11 9.48 7.03
C VAL A 228 2.90 8.60 8.26
N SER A 229 2.57 7.33 8.03
CA SER A 229 2.43 6.33 9.09
C SER A 229 3.72 6.20 9.91
N THR A 230 3.55 6.04 11.21
CA THR A 230 4.61 5.80 12.20
C THR A 230 4.26 4.57 13.04
N PRO A 231 5.14 4.07 13.91
CA PRO A 231 4.76 3.03 14.86
C PRO A 231 3.64 3.43 15.82
N ALA A 232 3.45 4.73 16.08
CA ALA A 232 2.43 5.24 17.00
C ALA A 232 1.13 5.65 16.31
N SER A 233 1.15 5.94 15.02
CA SER A 233 -0.01 6.48 14.28
C SER A 233 -0.07 5.97 12.86
N GLY A 234 -1.27 5.72 12.35
CA GLY A 234 -1.53 5.50 10.94
C GLY A 234 -1.54 6.80 10.14
N SER A 235 -1.87 6.68 8.86
CA SER A 235 -2.02 7.82 7.95
C SER A 235 -3.21 7.63 7.00
N TRP A 236 -3.64 8.72 6.36
CA TRP A 236 -4.69 8.72 5.36
C TRP A 236 -4.06 8.70 3.97
N LEU A 237 -4.48 7.75 3.14
CA LEU A 237 -4.09 7.65 1.74
C LEU A 237 -5.28 8.00 0.86
N ARG A 238 -5.01 8.49 -0.36
CA ARG A 238 -6.05 8.72 -1.36
C ARG A 238 -6.02 7.67 -2.44
N LEU A 239 -7.20 7.13 -2.74
CA LEU A 239 -7.51 6.33 -3.91
C LEU A 239 -8.26 7.19 -4.91
N ILE A 240 -7.78 7.29 -6.15
CA ILE A 240 -8.46 8.02 -7.24
C ILE A 240 -9.25 7.01 -8.07
N LYS A 241 -10.51 7.33 -8.35
CA LYS A 241 -11.29 6.68 -9.41
C LYS A 241 -11.24 7.55 -10.66
N PHE A 242 -10.98 6.94 -11.81
CA PHE A 242 -10.99 7.63 -13.11
C PHE A 242 -12.20 7.21 -13.92
N ASP A 243 -12.70 8.13 -14.74
CA ASP A 243 -13.55 7.79 -15.87
C ASP A 243 -12.69 7.09 -16.95
N PRO A 244 -12.97 5.84 -17.31
CA PRO A 244 -12.10 5.08 -18.20
C PRO A 244 -12.13 5.60 -19.65
N ALA A 245 -13.17 6.32 -20.07
CA ALA A 245 -13.27 6.83 -21.42
C ALA A 245 -12.45 8.11 -21.60
N SER A 246 -12.60 9.08 -20.71
CA SER A 246 -11.88 10.36 -20.76
C SER A 246 -10.51 10.32 -20.09
N GLY A 247 -10.27 9.41 -19.14
CA GLY A 247 -9.11 9.41 -18.27
C GLY A 247 -9.13 10.52 -17.21
N ALA A 248 -10.25 11.21 -17.01
CA ALA A 248 -10.39 12.24 -16.00
C ALA A 248 -10.65 11.64 -14.61
N PRO A 249 -10.16 12.28 -13.52
CA PRO A 249 -10.53 11.87 -12.17
C PRO A 249 -12.03 12.08 -11.96
N ALA A 250 -12.71 11.05 -11.45
CA ALA A 250 -14.16 11.03 -11.23
C ALA A 250 -14.55 11.10 -9.75
N ALA A 251 -13.75 10.50 -8.87
CA ALA A 251 -13.96 10.52 -7.42
C ALA A 251 -12.64 10.21 -6.69
N GLN A 252 -12.60 10.49 -5.39
CA GLN A 252 -11.50 10.07 -4.52
C GLN A 252 -12.05 9.44 -3.24
N TYR A 253 -11.33 8.46 -2.71
CA TYR A 253 -11.71 7.77 -1.48
C TYR A 253 -10.54 7.73 -0.51
N ALA A 254 -10.84 7.83 0.79
CA ALA A 254 -9.83 7.74 1.83
C ALA A 254 -9.59 6.29 2.23
N TYR A 255 -8.34 5.88 2.28
CA TYR A 255 -7.88 4.59 2.82
C TYR A 255 -7.13 4.82 4.13
N ALA A 256 -7.50 4.07 5.18
CA ALA A 256 -6.85 4.16 6.49
C ALA A 256 -5.65 3.21 6.54
N LEU A 257 -4.44 3.71 6.27
CA LEU A 257 -3.21 2.94 6.50
C LEU A 257 -2.91 2.87 8.00
N PRO A 258 -2.75 1.67 8.59
CA PRO A 258 -2.52 1.53 10.02
C PRO A 258 -1.11 2.00 10.44
N PRO A 259 -0.85 2.09 11.75
CA PRO A 259 0.52 2.26 12.27
C PRO A 259 1.46 1.17 11.74
N ILE A 260 2.75 1.50 11.67
CA ILE A 260 3.80 0.55 11.28
C ILE A 260 3.80 -0.60 12.27
N PRO A 261 3.63 -1.85 11.82
CA PRO A 261 3.71 -3.00 12.72
C PRO A 261 5.15 -3.19 13.17
N LEU A 262 5.35 -3.30 14.48
CA LEU A 262 6.65 -3.60 15.06
C LEU A 262 6.68 -5.10 15.42
N PRO A 263 7.41 -5.95 14.68
CA PRO A 263 7.49 -7.37 14.97
C PRO A 263 8.06 -7.67 16.36
N ARG A 264 8.92 -6.76 16.90
CA ARG A 264 9.54 -6.86 18.23
C ARG A 264 9.47 -5.49 18.93
N PRO A 265 8.45 -5.24 19.77
CA PRO A 265 8.27 -3.93 20.41
C PRO A 265 9.46 -3.48 21.26
N SER A 266 10.17 -4.40 21.91
CA SER A 266 11.27 -4.08 22.83
C SER A 266 12.55 -3.59 22.14
N GLU A 267 12.70 -3.83 20.83
CA GLU A 267 13.90 -3.45 20.05
C GLU A 267 13.69 -2.17 19.23
N ALA A 268 12.49 -1.63 19.21
CA ALA A 268 12.10 -0.50 18.34
C ALA A 268 12.33 0.89 18.95
N GLY A 269 13.04 0.97 20.05
CA GLY A 269 13.40 2.25 20.68
C GLY A 269 14.50 2.98 19.92
N GLY A 270 14.28 4.25 19.55
CA GLY A 270 15.34 5.14 19.09
C GLY A 270 15.39 5.38 17.56
N ALA A 271 16.57 5.74 17.06
CA ALA A 271 16.82 6.17 15.68
C ALA A 271 16.39 5.18 14.59
N MET A 272 16.31 3.87 14.89
CA MET A 272 15.88 2.84 13.94
C MET A 272 14.38 2.91 13.62
N ALA A 273 13.54 3.30 14.59
CA ALA A 273 12.10 3.45 14.36
C ALA A 273 11.78 4.62 13.41
N SER A 274 12.62 5.65 13.38
CA SER A 274 12.44 6.81 12.49
C SER A 274 12.74 6.50 11.01
N LEU A 275 13.41 5.38 10.73
CA LEU A 275 13.71 4.88 9.39
C LEU A 275 12.71 3.79 8.94
N ALA A 276 11.76 3.44 9.80
CA ALA A 276 10.71 2.49 9.44
C ALA A 276 9.73 3.15 8.45
N SER A 277 9.18 2.34 7.56
CA SER A 277 8.22 2.77 6.55
C SER A 277 7.01 1.85 6.50
N ASN A 278 5.89 2.38 6.03
CA ASN A 278 4.67 1.64 5.72
C ASN A 278 3.97 2.32 4.54
N GLY A 279 3.41 1.53 3.65
CA GLY A 279 2.76 2.02 2.46
C GLY A 279 1.76 1.03 1.87
N LEU A 280 0.97 1.52 0.92
CA LEU A 280 0.09 0.72 0.07
C LEU A 280 0.84 0.45 -1.24
N SER A 281 1.39 -0.76 -1.38
CA SER A 281 2.25 -1.12 -2.51
C SER A 281 1.49 -1.57 -3.75
N ASP A 282 0.31 -2.20 -3.61
CA ASP A 282 -0.51 -2.55 -4.78
C ASP A 282 -1.98 -2.76 -4.41
N LEU A 283 -2.86 -2.77 -5.42
CA LEU A 283 -4.31 -2.87 -5.29
C LEU A 283 -4.89 -3.78 -6.38
N LEU A 284 -5.49 -4.90 -6.02
CA LEU A 284 -6.11 -5.85 -6.93
C LEU A 284 -7.63 -5.79 -6.85
N ALA A 285 -8.32 -5.51 -7.95
CA ALA A 285 -9.78 -5.50 -7.98
C ALA A 285 -10.37 -6.91 -7.78
N VAL A 286 -11.34 -7.03 -6.88
CA VAL A 286 -12.15 -8.22 -6.61
C VAL A 286 -13.52 -8.09 -7.25
N SER A 287 -14.12 -6.90 -7.17
CA SER A 287 -15.39 -6.50 -7.78
C SER A 287 -15.32 -5.02 -8.20
N GLU A 288 -16.46 -4.41 -8.52
CA GLU A 288 -16.54 -2.99 -8.91
C GLU A 288 -16.15 -2.02 -7.78
N ASP A 289 -16.27 -2.46 -6.53
CA ASP A 289 -16.12 -1.65 -5.34
C ASP A 289 -15.22 -2.29 -4.26
N SER A 290 -14.69 -3.48 -4.54
CA SER A 290 -13.92 -4.26 -3.56
C SER A 290 -12.55 -4.62 -4.11
N PHE A 291 -11.52 -4.50 -3.26
CA PHE A 291 -10.13 -4.67 -3.64
C PHE A 291 -9.36 -5.46 -2.58
N ILE A 292 -8.31 -6.15 -2.99
CA ILE A 292 -7.26 -6.64 -2.08
C ILE A 292 -6.12 -5.64 -2.15
N ALA A 293 -5.84 -4.98 -1.03
CA ALA A 293 -4.74 -4.05 -0.85
C ALA A 293 -3.52 -4.78 -0.29
N VAL A 294 -2.34 -4.47 -0.82
CA VAL A 294 -1.04 -4.92 -0.29
C VAL A 294 -0.46 -3.80 0.55
N GLU A 295 -0.50 -3.95 1.88
CA GLU A 295 0.20 -3.04 2.79
C GLU A 295 1.57 -3.63 3.08
N ARG A 296 2.63 -2.87 2.84
CA ARG A 296 4.01 -3.29 3.09
C ARG A 296 4.69 -2.34 4.08
N ALA A 297 5.16 -2.91 5.16
CA ALA A 297 5.97 -2.20 6.14
C ALA A 297 7.39 -2.74 6.16
N TYR A 298 8.36 -1.85 6.33
CA TYR A 298 9.76 -2.19 6.56
C TYR A 298 10.24 -1.56 7.86
N VAL A 299 10.88 -2.37 8.69
CA VAL A 299 11.52 -1.92 9.93
C VAL A 299 13.00 -2.32 9.88
N PRO A 300 13.93 -1.35 9.88
CA PRO A 300 15.37 -1.64 9.85
C PRO A 300 15.77 -2.61 10.95
N GLY A 301 16.56 -3.63 10.59
CA GLY A 301 16.98 -4.69 11.51
C GLY A 301 15.91 -5.75 11.84
N GLN A 302 14.64 -5.51 11.52
CA GLN A 302 13.55 -6.46 11.75
C GLN A 302 12.99 -7.05 10.44
N GLY A 303 13.08 -6.31 9.33
CA GLY A 303 12.68 -6.76 8.00
C GLY A 303 11.30 -6.27 7.55
N VAL A 304 10.67 -7.01 6.63
CA VAL A 304 9.41 -6.67 5.97
C VAL A 304 8.24 -7.38 6.65
N THR A 305 7.11 -6.69 6.78
CA THR A 305 5.79 -7.26 7.10
C THR A 305 4.83 -6.88 5.98
N VAL A 306 4.11 -7.86 5.44
CA VAL A 306 3.12 -7.66 4.36
C VAL A 306 1.74 -8.05 4.86
N ARG A 307 0.75 -7.22 4.59
CA ARG A 307 -0.65 -7.50 4.90
C ARG A 307 -1.49 -7.46 3.64
N LEU A 308 -2.29 -8.50 3.41
CA LEU A 308 -3.34 -8.49 2.42
C LEU A 308 -4.65 -8.09 3.12
N VAL A 309 -5.25 -7.02 2.65
CA VAL A 309 -6.43 -6.42 3.25
C VAL A 309 -7.55 -6.34 2.23
N LEU A 310 -8.70 -6.95 2.51
CA LEU A 310 -9.91 -6.69 1.74
C LEU A 310 -10.44 -5.31 2.13
N THR A 311 -10.55 -4.43 1.15
CA THR A 311 -11.06 -3.06 1.32
C THR A 311 -12.22 -2.81 0.36
N ARG A 312 -13.20 -1.98 0.78
CA ARG A 312 -14.40 -1.73 -0.02
C ARG A 312 -14.83 -0.28 0.03
N ILE A 313 -15.32 0.19 -1.12
CA ILE A 313 -16.07 1.42 -1.25
C ILE A 313 -17.54 1.05 -1.01
N GLY A 314 -18.04 1.29 0.19
CA GLY A 314 -19.44 0.99 0.56
C GLY A 314 -20.37 2.16 0.28
N ALA A 315 -21.67 1.96 0.46
CA ALA A 315 -22.69 2.99 0.24
C ALA A 315 -22.52 4.26 1.11
N LEU A 316 -21.83 4.14 2.24
CA LEU A 316 -21.55 5.25 3.14
C LEU A 316 -20.14 5.82 2.97
N THR A 317 -19.31 5.25 2.11
CA THR A 317 -17.94 5.76 1.87
C THR A 317 -18.02 7.13 1.21
N THR A 318 -17.34 8.10 1.79
CA THR A 318 -17.38 9.50 1.33
C THR A 318 -16.49 9.68 0.12
N ASP A 319 -17.01 10.35 -0.93
CA ASP A 319 -16.14 10.94 -1.94
C ASP A 319 -15.41 12.15 -1.33
N VAL A 320 -14.10 12.01 -1.18
CA VAL A 320 -13.24 13.03 -0.57
C VAL A 320 -12.58 13.95 -1.60
N SER A 321 -12.96 13.88 -2.89
CA SER A 321 -12.39 14.75 -3.92
C SER A 321 -12.58 16.26 -3.64
N PRO A 322 -13.68 16.72 -2.99
CA PRO A 322 -13.81 18.14 -2.63
C PRO A 322 -12.97 18.56 -1.42
N LEU A 323 -12.41 17.62 -0.67
CA LEU A 323 -11.67 17.93 0.55
C LEU A 323 -10.21 18.30 0.24
N PRO A 324 -9.76 19.52 0.57
CA PRO A 324 -8.38 19.92 0.34
C PRO A 324 -7.39 19.15 1.24
N SER A 325 -7.86 18.62 2.37
CA SER A 325 -7.08 17.83 3.33
C SER A 325 -7.96 16.76 3.99
N LEU A 326 -7.38 15.60 4.26
CA LEU A 326 -8.00 14.55 5.08
C LEU A 326 -7.69 14.73 6.58
N SER A 327 -6.67 15.51 6.92
CA SER A 327 -6.28 15.76 8.31
C SER A 327 -7.37 16.57 9.03
N GLY A 328 -7.93 16.00 10.11
CA GLY A 328 -9.00 16.64 10.88
C GLY A 328 -10.37 16.69 10.17
N GLY A 329 -10.49 16.13 8.96
CA GLY A 329 -11.73 16.06 8.21
C GLY A 329 -12.73 15.05 8.78
N THR A 330 -14.02 15.26 8.49
CA THR A 330 -15.09 14.31 8.79
C THR A 330 -15.51 13.60 7.51
N PHE A 331 -15.23 12.30 7.40
CA PHE A 331 -15.58 11.46 6.27
C PHE A 331 -15.65 9.99 6.71
N THR A 332 -16.33 9.19 5.93
CA THR A 332 -16.34 7.73 6.09
C THR A 332 -15.32 7.13 5.12
N PRO A 333 -14.22 6.52 5.61
CA PRO A 333 -13.21 5.91 4.76
C PRO A 333 -13.72 4.59 4.16
N MET A 334 -12.93 4.01 3.25
CA MET A 334 -13.09 2.63 2.80
C MET A 334 -13.01 1.67 3.98
N SER A 335 -13.78 0.59 3.94
CA SER A 335 -13.69 -0.47 4.96
C SER A 335 -12.37 -1.24 4.86
N ARG A 336 -11.94 -1.88 5.95
CA ARG A 336 -10.74 -2.73 5.99
C ARG A 336 -11.04 -4.04 6.72
N GLN A 337 -10.59 -5.16 6.12
CA GLN A 337 -10.63 -6.49 6.72
C GLN A 337 -9.31 -7.21 6.41
N LEU A 338 -8.53 -7.53 7.43
CA LEU A 338 -7.28 -8.29 7.25
C LEU A 338 -7.60 -9.70 6.76
N LEU A 339 -6.97 -10.11 5.65
CA LEU A 339 -7.05 -11.46 5.09
C LEU A 339 -5.84 -12.30 5.46
N LEU A 340 -4.64 -11.73 5.39
CA LEU A 340 -3.38 -12.40 5.63
C LEU A 340 -2.35 -11.42 6.13
N GLU A 341 -1.53 -11.85 7.09
CA GLU A 341 -0.30 -11.16 7.48
C GLU A 341 0.88 -12.10 7.29
N LEU A 342 1.88 -11.64 6.55
CA LEU A 342 3.14 -12.30 6.34
C LEU A 342 4.20 -11.53 7.14
N ALA A 343 4.68 -12.13 8.20
CA ALA A 343 5.83 -11.63 8.94
C ALA A 343 7.13 -11.87 8.15
N VAL A 344 8.24 -11.39 8.67
CA VAL A 344 9.60 -11.50 8.09
C VAL A 344 9.95 -12.92 7.59
N SER A 345 9.33 -13.94 8.17
CA SER A 345 9.44 -15.32 7.72
C SER A 345 8.07 -15.98 7.79
N ALA A 346 7.61 -16.52 6.67
CA ALA A 346 6.35 -17.22 6.54
C ALA A 346 6.49 -18.41 5.59
N HIS A 347 5.79 -19.52 5.85
CA HIS A 347 5.79 -20.73 5.02
C HIS A 347 7.22 -21.26 4.69
N GLY A 348 8.18 -21.11 5.62
CA GLY A 348 9.58 -21.50 5.40
C GLY A 348 10.34 -20.57 4.44
N GLN A 349 9.77 -19.42 4.08
CA GLN A 349 10.38 -18.39 3.25
C GLN A 349 10.70 -17.15 4.07
N ARG A 350 11.85 -16.53 3.83
CA ARG A 350 12.06 -15.12 4.19
C ARG A 350 11.22 -14.29 3.21
N ILE A 351 10.34 -13.45 3.72
CA ILE A 351 9.53 -12.57 2.91
C ILE A 351 10.39 -11.37 2.51
N ASP A 352 10.44 -11.13 1.20
CA ASP A 352 11.15 -10.01 0.62
C ASP A 352 10.18 -8.83 0.37
N ASN A 353 10.61 -7.82 -0.33
CA ASN A 353 9.93 -6.57 -0.61
C ASN A 353 8.71 -6.77 -1.55
N ILE A 354 7.61 -7.34 -1.06
CA ILE A 354 6.40 -7.61 -1.86
C ILE A 354 5.77 -6.29 -2.31
N GLU A 355 5.68 -6.09 -3.61
CA GLU A 355 5.12 -4.88 -4.22
C GLU A 355 4.01 -5.13 -5.22
N ALA A 356 3.89 -6.35 -5.76
CA ALA A 356 2.86 -6.66 -6.74
C ALA A 356 1.91 -7.76 -6.30
N ILE A 357 0.65 -7.65 -6.71
CA ILE A 357 -0.38 -8.69 -6.57
C ILE A 357 -1.17 -8.86 -7.87
N ALA A 358 -1.41 -10.11 -8.28
CA ALA A 358 -2.25 -10.43 -9.42
C ALA A 358 -3.14 -11.64 -9.14
N TRP A 359 -4.23 -11.76 -9.91
CA TRP A 359 -4.94 -13.02 -9.98
C TRP A 359 -4.08 -14.09 -10.68
N GLY A 360 -4.04 -15.26 -10.08
CA GLY A 360 -3.50 -16.45 -10.71
C GLY A 360 -4.52 -17.20 -11.59
N PRO A 361 -4.20 -18.40 -12.09
CA PRO A 361 -5.16 -19.24 -12.78
C PRO A 361 -6.30 -19.68 -11.85
N VAL A 362 -7.44 -20.01 -12.44
CA VAL A 362 -8.46 -20.81 -11.78
C VAL A 362 -7.92 -22.23 -11.62
N LEU A 363 -7.94 -22.74 -10.41
CA LEU A 363 -7.43 -24.05 -10.06
C LEU A 363 -8.41 -25.16 -10.49
N ALA A 364 -7.96 -26.41 -10.53
CA ALA A 364 -8.78 -27.54 -10.98
C ALA A 364 -10.04 -27.78 -10.12
N ASN A 365 -10.05 -27.31 -8.87
CA ASN A 365 -11.21 -27.33 -7.98
C ASN A 365 -12.17 -26.15 -8.15
N GLY A 366 -11.91 -25.27 -9.12
CA GLY A 366 -12.72 -24.06 -9.39
C GLY A 366 -12.35 -22.83 -8.57
N ASN A 367 -11.47 -22.94 -7.58
CA ASN A 367 -11.05 -21.81 -6.78
C ASN A 367 -10.08 -20.89 -7.56
N ARG A 368 -10.13 -19.60 -7.29
CA ARG A 368 -9.15 -18.64 -7.82
C ARG A 368 -7.82 -18.77 -7.05
N SER A 369 -6.75 -18.34 -7.68
CA SER A 369 -5.47 -18.19 -7.00
C SER A 369 -4.97 -16.74 -7.04
N LEU A 370 -4.07 -16.41 -6.11
CA LEU A 370 -3.37 -15.12 -6.02
C LEU A 370 -1.87 -15.37 -6.21
N VAL A 371 -1.19 -14.44 -6.87
CA VAL A 371 0.26 -14.39 -6.98
C VAL A 371 0.74 -13.04 -6.45
N LEU A 372 1.69 -13.09 -5.52
CA LEU A 372 2.43 -11.92 -5.05
C LEU A 372 3.85 -11.96 -5.62
N VAL A 373 4.42 -10.78 -5.88
CA VAL A 373 5.81 -10.69 -6.35
C VAL A 373 6.56 -9.66 -5.54
N SER A 374 7.83 -9.96 -5.23
CA SER A 374 8.72 -8.98 -4.59
C SER A 374 9.58 -8.26 -5.62
N ASP A 375 9.77 -6.98 -5.40
CA ASP A 375 10.86 -6.23 -5.97
C ASP A 375 12.19 -6.63 -5.30
N ASN A 376 13.24 -6.85 -6.09
CA ASN A 376 14.57 -7.18 -5.61
C ASN A 376 15.49 -5.94 -5.49
N ASN A 377 14.99 -4.74 -5.83
CA ASN A 377 15.75 -3.48 -5.83
C ASN A 377 17.12 -3.60 -6.54
N PHE A 378 17.29 -4.55 -7.46
CA PHE A 378 18.57 -4.92 -8.08
C PHE A 378 19.69 -5.16 -7.05
N SER A 379 19.33 -5.55 -5.83
CA SER A 379 20.20 -5.78 -4.69
C SER A 379 20.52 -7.26 -4.52
N ARG A 380 21.81 -7.62 -4.47
CA ARG A 380 22.25 -9.01 -4.20
C ARG A 380 21.78 -9.57 -2.84
N ARG A 381 21.19 -8.74 -1.98
CA ARG A 381 20.64 -9.14 -0.68
C ARG A 381 19.15 -9.51 -0.77
N GLN A 382 18.52 -9.24 -1.91
CA GLN A 382 17.11 -9.46 -2.20
C GLN A 382 16.96 -10.38 -3.40
N THR A 383 15.74 -10.82 -3.68
CA THR A 383 15.45 -11.73 -4.79
C THR A 383 14.06 -11.43 -5.32
N THR A 384 13.81 -11.63 -6.61
CA THR A 384 12.45 -11.59 -7.16
C THR A 384 11.75 -12.87 -6.73
N GLN A 385 10.86 -12.75 -5.75
CA GLN A 385 10.14 -13.86 -5.12
C GLN A 385 8.69 -13.85 -5.60
N PHE A 386 8.24 -14.98 -6.15
CA PHE A 386 6.85 -15.24 -6.47
C PHE A 386 6.25 -16.12 -5.37
N LEU A 387 5.11 -15.72 -4.84
CA LEU A 387 4.40 -16.43 -3.77
C LEU A 387 2.95 -16.66 -4.23
N ALA A 388 2.39 -17.84 -3.98
CA ALA A 388 1.03 -18.16 -4.45
C ALA A 388 0.13 -18.71 -3.36
N TRP A 389 -1.14 -18.29 -3.41
CA TRP A 389 -2.23 -18.77 -2.55
C TRP A 389 -3.46 -19.12 -3.36
N GLU A 390 -4.20 -20.09 -2.86
CA GLU A 390 -5.57 -20.37 -3.27
C GLU A 390 -6.52 -19.50 -2.45
N VAL A 391 -7.51 -18.93 -3.10
CA VAL A 391 -8.61 -18.21 -2.47
C VAL A 391 -9.73 -19.21 -2.19
N VAL A 392 -9.90 -19.54 -0.93
CA VAL A 392 -10.95 -20.47 -0.49
C VAL A 392 -12.13 -19.64 0.00
N SER A 393 -13.24 -19.73 -0.73
CA SER A 393 -14.54 -19.21 -0.29
C SER A 393 -15.22 -20.27 0.58
N PRO A 394 -15.97 -19.90 1.63
CA PRO A 394 -16.69 -20.81 2.48
C PRO A 394 -17.79 -21.57 1.75
#